data_95f3008e5caa92dbb85b23b3a7a7729d
#
_entry.id   95f3008e5caa92dbb85b23b3a7a7729d
#
_cell.length_a   1.000
_cell.length_b   1.000
_cell.length_c   1.000
_cell.angle_alpha   90.00
_cell.angle_beta   90.00
_cell.angle_gamma   90.00
#
_symmetry.space_group_name_H-M   'P 1'
#
loop_
_entity.id
_entity.type
_entity.pdbx_description
1 polymer ?
#
loop_
_entity_poly.entity_id
_entity_poly.type
_entity_poly.pdbx_seq_one_letter_code
_entity_poly.pdbx_strand_id
1 'polypeptide(L)'
;MEQQKQIPQFPFKEISEKIEAKRDIYISLIRSTFNFSSVNDEEKTRIASDKFTAEKELYIERLKSYYINSLEEHKSKGSAMPTLSVFQGVNIFMEVVQSGLSFSETSNHIYLAVMIGSRGEVAWKITSDAVVYMSQRSGAISHISDVVIVRNGEDFEVFNENGEFKVKHSLKFDTNEINYERDFLCGYVYVIYPSGYRELRLVNRQQMDDAYKMSSRKSNYNKISMLKSKVVKRALRFDRKTTIESMVKTMEGVKIHNPKDDDIPEIARKVE
;
A
#
# COMPACT_ATOMS: atom_id res chain seq x y z
N MET A 1 38.23 19.29 15.49
CA MET A 1 37.04 18.96 16.33
C MET A 1 35.90 18.68 15.38
N GLU A 2 35.66 17.44 15.08
CA GLU A 2 34.46 17.03 14.33
C GLU A 2 33.26 17.24 15.25
N GLN A 3 32.36 18.15 14.86
CA GLN A 3 31.05 18.25 15.49
C GLN A 3 30.33 16.93 15.25
N GLN A 4 30.19 16.10 16.28
CA GLN A 4 29.29 14.96 16.24
C GLN A 4 27.90 15.50 15.89
N LYS A 5 27.50 15.34 14.62
CA LYS A 5 26.13 15.66 14.19
C LYS A 5 25.17 14.84 15.05
N GLN A 6 24.44 15.52 15.91
CA GLN A 6 23.41 14.85 16.71
C GLN A 6 22.48 14.08 15.80
N ILE A 7 22.32 12.78 16.08
CA ILE A 7 21.39 11.92 15.35
C ILE A 7 19.97 12.43 15.63
N PRO A 8 19.18 12.81 14.62
CA PRO A 8 17.84 13.31 14.83
C PRO A 8 16.97 12.21 15.48
N GLN A 9 16.26 12.54 16.54
CA GLN A 9 15.37 11.64 17.23
C GLN A 9 13.92 11.96 16.85
N PHE A 10 13.10 10.92 16.64
CA PHE A 10 11.67 11.12 16.36
C PHE A 10 10.94 11.55 17.63
N PRO A 11 10.04 12.54 17.54
CA PRO A 11 9.30 13.08 18.70
C PRO A 11 8.09 12.21 19.06
N PHE A 12 8.30 10.93 19.40
CA PHE A 12 7.24 9.94 19.64
C PHE A 12 6.22 10.38 20.67
N LYS A 13 6.70 10.95 21.80
CA LYS A 13 5.83 11.40 22.90
C LYS A 13 4.92 12.52 22.45
N GLU A 14 5.47 13.56 21.83
CA GLU A 14 4.71 14.70 21.35
C GLU A 14 3.69 14.32 20.26
N ILE A 15 4.07 13.41 19.35
CA ILE A 15 3.16 12.87 18.34
C ILE A 15 1.98 12.16 19.03
N SER A 16 2.26 11.27 19.99
CA SER A 16 1.23 10.53 20.73
C SER A 16 0.28 11.46 21.48
N GLU A 17 0.81 12.48 22.17
CA GLU A 17 0.03 13.49 22.90
C GLU A 17 -0.85 14.33 21.95
N LYS A 18 -0.32 14.74 20.80
CA LYS A 18 -1.09 15.50 19.80
C LYS A 18 -2.18 14.67 19.13
N ILE A 19 -1.95 13.39 18.91
CA ILE A 19 -2.97 12.46 18.43
C ILE A 19 -4.08 12.31 19.49
N GLU A 20 -3.71 12.10 20.75
CA GLU A 20 -4.68 11.97 21.85
C GLU A 20 -5.50 13.24 22.04
N ALA A 21 -4.90 14.41 21.94
CA ALA A 21 -5.61 15.68 22.02
C ALA A 21 -6.70 15.89 20.95
N LYS A 22 -6.68 15.07 19.89
CA LYS A 22 -7.68 15.07 18.81
C LYS A 22 -8.57 13.81 18.82
N ARG A 23 -8.61 13.08 19.92
CA ARG A 23 -9.28 11.78 20.07
C ARG A 23 -10.72 11.79 19.52
N ASP A 24 -11.52 12.76 19.90
CA ASP A 24 -12.93 12.80 19.50
C ASP A 24 -13.11 12.97 17.98
N ILE A 25 -12.20 13.72 17.35
CA ILE A 25 -12.18 13.89 15.89
C ILE A 25 -11.90 12.54 15.23
N TYR A 26 -10.91 11.79 15.73
CA TYR A 26 -10.56 10.48 15.17
C TYR A 26 -11.65 9.44 15.41
N ILE A 27 -12.29 9.43 16.59
CA ILE A 27 -13.44 8.56 16.87
C ILE A 27 -14.57 8.85 15.88
N SER A 28 -14.87 10.11 15.64
CA SER A 28 -15.87 10.51 14.65
C SER A 28 -15.52 10.03 13.22
N LEU A 29 -14.26 10.18 12.82
CA LEU A 29 -13.77 9.71 11.53
C LEU A 29 -13.87 8.17 11.41
N ILE A 30 -13.49 7.43 12.44
CA ILE A 30 -13.59 5.97 12.45
C ILE A 30 -15.07 5.56 12.33
N ARG A 31 -15.98 6.21 13.06
CA ARG A 31 -17.42 5.95 12.96
C ARG A 31 -17.97 6.18 11.55
N SER A 32 -17.55 7.22 10.86
CA SER A 32 -17.98 7.52 9.49
C SER A 32 -17.36 6.56 8.44
N THR A 33 -16.20 6.02 8.74
CA THR A 33 -15.41 5.21 7.80
C THR A 33 -15.79 3.73 7.84
N PHE A 34 -16.29 3.22 8.98
CA PHE A 34 -16.67 1.81 9.13
C PHE A 34 -18.19 1.62 9.05
N ASN A 35 -18.61 0.54 8.38
CA ASN A 35 -20.02 0.18 8.30
C ASN A 35 -20.46 -0.50 9.62
N PHE A 36 -21.31 0.18 10.38
CA PHE A 36 -21.88 -0.29 11.63
C PHE A 36 -23.39 -0.55 11.52
N SER A 37 -23.86 -1.02 10.37
CA SER A 37 -25.28 -1.10 10.02
C SER A 37 -26.17 -1.88 11.01
N SER A 38 -25.60 -2.74 11.85
CA SER A 38 -26.33 -3.58 12.81
C SER A 38 -26.11 -3.21 14.28
N VAL A 39 -25.46 -2.08 14.56
CA VAL A 39 -25.02 -1.73 15.93
C VAL A 39 -25.63 -0.37 16.34
N ASN A 40 -26.03 -0.22 17.61
CA ASN A 40 -26.52 1.07 18.11
C ASN A 40 -25.41 2.12 18.25
N ASP A 41 -25.75 3.39 18.45
CA ASP A 41 -24.79 4.48 18.43
C ASP A 41 -23.80 4.49 19.59
N GLU A 42 -24.19 4.00 20.74
CA GLU A 42 -23.32 3.88 21.90
C GLU A 42 -22.23 2.82 21.65
N GLU A 43 -22.64 1.68 21.17
CA GLU A 43 -21.72 0.58 20.83
C GLU A 43 -20.80 0.96 19.66
N LYS A 44 -21.29 1.67 18.66
CA LYS A 44 -20.44 2.25 17.58
C LYS A 44 -19.35 3.15 18.16
N THR A 45 -19.70 3.99 19.13
CA THR A 45 -18.75 4.90 19.74
C THR A 45 -17.71 4.14 20.56
N ARG A 46 -18.12 3.09 21.29
CA ARG A 46 -17.23 2.22 22.05
C ARG A 46 -16.23 1.53 21.11
N ILE A 47 -16.72 0.86 20.06
CA ILE A 47 -15.87 0.17 19.08
C ILE A 47 -14.90 1.14 18.39
N ALA A 48 -15.35 2.35 18.03
CA ALA A 48 -14.50 3.35 17.43
C ALA A 48 -13.42 3.87 18.39
N SER A 49 -13.74 4.00 19.68
CA SER A 49 -12.80 4.38 20.74
C SER A 49 -11.74 3.31 20.97
N ASP A 50 -12.14 2.05 21.03
CA ASP A 50 -11.22 0.91 21.20
C ASP A 50 -10.29 0.81 19.98
N LYS A 51 -10.84 0.96 18.76
CA LYS A 51 -10.07 0.96 17.53
C LYS A 51 -9.09 2.14 17.47
N PHE A 52 -9.51 3.34 17.84
CA PHE A 52 -8.61 4.49 17.92
C PHE A 52 -7.39 4.20 18.82
N THR A 53 -7.64 3.65 20.01
CA THR A 53 -6.59 3.33 20.96
C THR A 53 -5.61 2.32 20.37
N ALA A 54 -6.13 1.22 19.82
CA ALA A 54 -5.30 0.19 19.18
C ALA A 54 -4.47 0.73 18.00
N GLU A 55 -5.08 1.49 17.10
CA GLU A 55 -4.37 2.05 15.93
C GLU A 55 -3.30 3.07 16.35
N LYS A 56 -3.55 3.88 17.41
CA LYS A 56 -2.55 4.81 17.94
C LYS A 56 -1.33 4.05 18.50
N GLU A 57 -1.54 3.01 19.29
CA GLU A 57 -0.47 2.19 19.86
C GLU A 57 0.36 1.53 18.76
N LEU A 58 -0.31 0.87 17.81
CA LEU A 58 0.33 0.24 16.65
C LEU A 58 1.15 1.25 15.82
N TYR A 59 0.62 2.45 15.63
CA TYR A 59 1.34 3.50 14.91
C TYR A 59 2.63 3.92 15.60
N ILE A 60 2.56 4.18 16.91
CA ILE A 60 3.75 4.58 17.68
C ILE A 60 4.80 3.46 17.70
N GLU A 61 4.39 2.21 17.80
CA GLU A 61 5.29 1.05 17.71
C GLU A 61 5.94 0.96 16.33
N ARG A 62 5.20 1.14 15.25
CA ARG A 62 5.76 1.18 13.88
C ARG A 62 6.76 2.31 13.70
N LEU A 63 6.48 3.49 14.22
CA LEU A 63 7.43 4.60 14.17
C LEU A 63 8.72 4.28 14.92
N LYS A 64 8.63 3.65 16.11
CA LYS A 64 9.79 3.23 16.88
C LYS A 64 10.61 2.17 16.12
N SER A 65 9.96 1.14 15.61
CA SER A 65 10.61 0.08 14.82
C SER A 65 11.29 0.66 13.58
N TYR A 66 10.61 1.56 12.87
CA TYR A 66 11.18 2.23 11.70
C TYR A 66 12.41 3.07 12.05
N TYR A 67 12.38 3.80 13.16
CA TYR A 67 13.51 4.58 13.66
C TYR A 67 14.69 3.68 14.04
N ILE A 68 14.45 2.60 14.77
CA ILE A 68 15.51 1.65 15.19
C ILE A 68 16.19 1.05 13.97
N ASN A 69 15.42 0.55 13.00
CA ASN A 69 15.96 -0.03 11.76
C ASN A 69 16.76 1.00 10.96
N SER A 70 16.29 2.25 10.91
CA SER A 70 17.01 3.35 10.24
C SER A 70 18.32 3.69 10.96
N LEU A 71 18.34 3.62 12.29
CA LEU A 71 19.53 3.83 13.10
C LEU A 71 20.57 2.73 12.88
N GLU A 72 20.15 1.49 12.77
CA GLU A 72 21.02 0.35 12.45
C GLU A 72 21.61 0.47 11.05
N GLU A 73 20.79 0.85 10.05
CA GLU A 73 21.28 1.13 8.70
C GLU A 73 22.24 2.32 8.65
N HIS A 74 22.00 3.36 9.43
CA HIS A 74 22.92 4.49 9.57
C HIS A 74 24.26 4.05 10.11
N LYS A 75 24.27 3.27 11.21
CA LYS A 75 25.49 2.78 11.85
C LYS A 75 26.28 1.81 10.96
N SER A 76 25.58 0.94 10.23
CA SER A 76 26.22 -0.12 9.42
C SER A 76 26.63 0.35 8.03
N LYS A 77 25.89 1.25 7.40
CA LYS A 77 26.05 1.65 5.99
C LYS A 77 26.28 3.15 5.79
N GLY A 78 26.27 3.96 6.85
CA GLY A 78 26.35 5.42 6.74
C GLY A 78 25.14 6.06 6.05
N SER A 79 24.01 5.39 5.99
CA SER A 79 22.78 5.90 5.39
C SER A 79 22.32 7.17 6.12
N ALA A 80 21.72 8.14 5.39
CA ALA A 80 21.14 9.31 6.02
C ALA A 80 19.98 8.93 6.95
N MET A 81 19.96 9.50 8.16
CA MET A 81 18.84 9.31 9.07
C MET A 81 17.58 10.00 8.54
N PRO A 82 16.42 9.34 8.57
CA PRO A 82 15.15 9.97 8.25
C PRO A 82 14.78 11.05 9.28
N THR A 83 13.96 12.00 8.86
CA THR A 83 13.43 13.07 9.72
C THR A 83 11.92 12.95 9.82
N LEU A 84 11.37 13.25 10.99
CA LEU A 84 9.94 13.26 11.25
C LEU A 84 9.61 14.42 12.19
N SER A 85 8.82 15.38 11.71
CA SER A 85 8.26 16.43 12.58
C SER A 85 6.98 15.93 13.27
N VAL A 86 6.62 16.58 14.37
CA VAL A 86 5.34 16.29 15.06
C VAL A 86 4.15 16.43 14.11
N PHE A 87 4.14 17.48 13.32
CA PHE A 87 3.08 17.74 12.34
C PHE A 87 2.94 16.61 11.32
N GLN A 88 4.05 16.18 10.72
CA GLN A 88 4.06 15.05 9.79
C GLN A 88 3.60 13.76 10.46
N GLY A 89 4.09 13.47 11.67
CA GLY A 89 3.68 12.29 12.42
C GLY A 89 2.17 12.25 12.67
N VAL A 90 1.58 13.37 13.09
CA VAL A 90 0.12 13.47 13.29
C VAL A 90 -0.64 13.33 11.97
N ASN A 91 -0.15 13.92 10.88
CA ASN A 91 -0.80 13.82 9.57
C ASN A 91 -0.77 12.40 9.02
N ILE A 92 0.35 11.68 9.14
CA ILE A 92 0.42 10.26 8.74
C ILE A 92 -0.66 9.44 9.46
N PHE A 93 -0.80 9.62 10.77
CA PHE A 93 -1.83 8.93 11.53
C PHE A 93 -3.24 9.27 11.02
N MET A 94 -3.52 10.55 10.83
CA MET A 94 -4.81 11.04 10.34
C MET A 94 -5.16 10.45 8.98
N GLU A 95 -4.26 10.52 8.01
CA GLU A 95 -4.47 10.04 6.64
C GLU A 95 -4.74 8.54 6.59
N VAL A 96 -4.00 7.72 7.35
CA VAL A 96 -4.19 6.29 7.42
C VAL A 96 -5.54 5.92 8.04
N VAL A 97 -5.90 6.55 9.16
CA VAL A 97 -7.20 6.32 9.82
C VAL A 97 -8.37 6.75 8.94
N GLN A 98 -8.28 7.92 8.29
CA GLN A 98 -9.29 8.40 7.35
C GLN A 98 -9.46 7.46 6.16
N SER A 99 -8.39 6.88 5.66
CA SER A 99 -8.43 5.88 4.58
C SER A 99 -9.08 4.56 5.02
N GLY A 100 -9.34 4.39 6.32
CA GLY A 100 -9.82 3.13 6.90
C GLY A 100 -8.79 2.00 6.83
N LEU A 101 -7.52 2.36 6.62
CA LEU A 101 -6.40 1.42 6.67
C LEU A 101 -5.94 1.23 8.12
N SER A 102 -5.11 0.21 8.35
CA SER A 102 -4.62 -0.14 9.67
C SER A 102 -3.10 -0.07 9.73
N PHE A 103 -2.58 0.28 10.90
CA PHE A 103 -1.16 0.17 11.24
C PHE A 103 -0.77 -1.24 11.68
N SER A 104 -1.69 -2.18 11.79
CA SER A 104 -1.40 -3.57 12.13
C SER A 104 -0.46 -4.22 11.10
N GLU A 105 0.55 -4.93 11.58
CA GLU A 105 1.47 -5.69 10.71
C GLU A 105 0.76 -6.84 10.01
N THR A 106 -0.19 -7.48 10.67
CA THR A 106 -0.98 -8.56 10.09
C THR A 106 -1.86 -8.11 8.94
N SER A 107 -2.36 -6.87 8.99
CA SER A 107 -3.11 -6.28 7.88
C SER A 107 -2.22 -5.92 6.70
N ASN A 108 -0.94 -5.65 6.95
CA ASN A 108 0.06 -5.26 5.94
C ASN A 108 -0.44 -4.15 4.99
N HIS A 109 -1.21 -3.18 5.50
CA HIS A 109 -1.83 -2.16 4.66
C HIS A 109 -0.84 -1.06 4.26
N ILE A 110 0.06 -0.69 5.17
CA ILE A 110 0.97 0.44 4.94
C ILE A 110 2.41 0.08 5.31
N TYR A 111 3.34 0.84 4.79
CA TYR A 111 4.72 0.88 5.29
C TYR A 111 5.24 2.32 5.31
N LEU A 112 6.18 2.58 6.21
CA LEU A 112 6.86 3.85 6.30
C LEU A 112 8.09 3.86 5.40
N ALA A 113 8.36 4.99 4.76
CA ALA A 113 9.52 5.18 3.90
C ALA A 113 9.92 6.66 3.85
N VAL A 114 11.14 6.94 3.44
CA VAL A 114 11.55 8.30 3.12
C VAL A 114 10.83 8.75 1.84
N MET A 115 10.31 9.96 1.85
CA MET A 115 9.66 10.57 0.70
C MET A 115 10.70 10.92 -0.36
N ILE A 116 10.44 10.50 -1.60
CA ILE A 116 11.34 10.78 -2.73
C ILE A 116 11.40 12.29 -2.97
N GLY A 117 12.61 12.83 -3.11
CA GLY A 117 12.83 14.26 -3.34
C GLY A 117 12.75 15.13 -2.07
N SER A 118 12.48 14.56 -0.89
CA SER A 118 12.55 15.25 0.39
C SER A 118 13.96 15.17 1.00
N ARG A 119 14.19 15.99 2.02
CA ARG A 119 15.44 15.98 2.82
C ARG A 119 15.45 14.86 3.88
N GLY A 120 14.91 13.69 3.55
CA GLY A 120 14.83 12.56 4.47
C GLY A 120 13.50 12.45 5.24
N GLU A 121 12.48 13.19 4.84
CA GLU A 121 11.18 13.19 5.50
C GLU A 121 10.49 11.84 5.40
N VAL A 122 9.91 11.37 6.51
CA VAL A 122 9.14 10.13 6.56
C VAL A 122 7.76 10.34 5.96
N ALA A 123 7.35 9.42 5.11
CA ALA A 123 5.99 9.30 4.60
C ALA A 123 5.49 7.87 4.72
N TRP A 124 4.20 7.67 4.56
CA TRP A 124 3.61 6.35 4.44
C TRP A 124 3.28 6.00 2.99
N LYS A 125 3.30 4.71 2.70
CA LYS A 125 2.94 4.18 1.38
C LYS A 125 2.02 2.97 1.54
N ILE A 126 1.09 2.82 0.61
CA ILE A 126 0.17 1.68 0.58
C ILE A 126 0.83 0.43 -0.03
N THR A 127 0.50 -0.71 0.51
CA THR A 127 0.90 -2.02 -0.02
C THR A 127 -0.08 -2.50 -1.11
N SER A 128 0.16 -3.67 -1.69
CA SER A 128 -0.81 -4.35 -2.57
C SER A 128 -2.06 -4.76 -1.81
N ASP A 129 -1.91 -5.20 -0.56
CA ASP A 129 -3.00 -5.69 0.28
C ASP A 129 -3.96 -4.55 0.63
N ALA A 130 -3.43 -3.34 0.89
CA ALA A 130 -4.26 -2.16 1.05
C ALA A 130 -5.07 -1.83 -0.22
N VAL A 131 -4.46 -1.96 -1.40
CA VAL A 131 -5.18 -1.71 -2.66
C VAL A 131 -6.32 -2.70 -2.85
N VAL A 132 -6.09 -3.98 -2.57
CA VAL A 132 -7.13 -5.02 -2.60
C VAL A 132 -8.23 -4.70 -1.59
N TYR A 133 -7.85 -4.45 -0.34
CA TYR A 133 -8.80 -4.12 0.73
C TYR A 133 -9.68 -2.91 0.39
N MET A 134 -9.09 -1.83 -0.10
CA MET A 134 -9.84 -0.64 -0.51
C MET A 134 -10.77 -0.91 -1.68
N SER A 135 -10.33 -1.68 -2.69
CA SER A 135 -11.14 -2.03 -3.86
C SER A 135 -12.34 -2.92 -3.47
N GLN A 136 -12.14 -3.87 -2.57
CA GLN A 136 -13.23 -4.71 -2.03
C GLN A 136 -14.21 -3.89 -1.20
N ARG A 137 -13.69 -3.03 -0.33
CA ARG A 137 -14.51 -2.19 0.55
C ARG A 137 -15.36 -1.19 -0.21
N SER A 138 -14.87 -0.64 -1.32
CA SER A 138 -15.65 0.25 -2.20
C SER A 138 -16.67 -0.49 -3.06
N GLY A 139 -16.67 -1.82 -3.05
CA GLY A 139 -17.50 -2.62 -3.94
C GLY A 139 -17.04 -2.64 -5.40
N ALA A 140 -15.86 -2.09 -5.70
CA ALA A 140 -15.31 -2.09 -7.05
C ALA A 140 -14.98 -3.51 -7.51
N ILE A 141 -14.51 -4.35 -6.59
CA ILE A 141 -14.28 -5.78 -6.83
C ILE A 141 -14.87 -6.62 -5.69
N SER A 142 -15.22 -7.86 -5.98
CA SER A 142 -15.57 -8.84 -4.96
C SER A 142 -14.32 -9.52 -4.39
N HIS A 143 -13.44 -9.96 -5.29
CA HIS A 143 -12.25 -10.73 -4.93
C HIS A 143 -11.17 -10.59 -6.00
N ILE A 144 -9.92 -10.91 -5.63
CA ILE A 144 -8.80 -11.11 -6.55
C ILE A 144 -8.20 -12.48 -6.29
N SER A 145 -7.92 -13.24 -7.35
CA SER A 145 -7.25 -14.54 -7.20
C SER A 145 -5.81 -14.37 -6.72
N ASP A 146 -5.20 -15.47 -6.30
CA ASP A 146 -3.76 -15.49 -6.08
C ASP A 146 -3.00 -15.11 -7.35
N VAL A 147 -1.86 -14.46 -7.15
CA VAL A 147 -0.96 -14.12 -8.25
C VAL A 147 -0.24 -15.37 -8.71
N VAL A 148 -0.44 -15.71 -9.96
CA VAL A 148 0.29 -16.80 -10.62
C VAL A 148 1.44 -16.21 -11.42
N ILE A 149 2.64 -16.73 -11.20
CA ILE A 149 3.84 -16.38 -11.96
C ILE A 149 4.05 -17.47 -13.01
N VAL A 150 4.14 -17.08 -14.26
CA VAL A 150 4.44 -17.93 -15.39
C VAL A 150 5.93 -17.90 -15.66
N ARG A 151 6.54 -19.09 -15.76
CA ARG A 151 7.96 -19.25 -16.02
C ARG A 151 8.23 -19.55 -17.49
N ASN A 152 9.43 -19.21 -17.95
CA ASN A 152 9.89 -19.62 -19.26
C ASN A 152 9.89 -21.15 -19.36
N GLY A 153 9.33 -21.68 -20.45
CA GLY A 153 9.24 -23.12 -20.69
C GLY A 153 8.06 -23.82 -20.00
N GLU A 154 7.16 -23.09 -19.36
CA GLU A 154 5.83 -23.58 -18.98
C GLU A 154 4.87 -23.47 -20.16
N ASP A 155 3.92 -24.42 -20.24
CA ASP A 155 2.85 -24.36 -21.23
C ASP A 155 1.85 -23.31 -20.79
N PHE A 156 1.85 -22.16 -21.46
CA PHE A 156 1.02 -21.02 -21.13
C PHE A 156 0.38 -20.47 -22.39
N GLU A 157 -0.94 -20.44 -22.39
CA GLU A 157 -1.76 -19.93 -23.49
C GLU A 157 -2.87 -19.03 -22.96
N VAL A 158 -3.06 -17.88 -23.59
CA VAL A 158 -4.22 -16.99 -23.36
C VAL A 158 -5.13 -17.10 -24.56
N PHE A 159 -6.38 -17.44 -24.33
CA PHE A 159 -7.38 -17.58 -25.38
C PHE A 159 -8.66 -16.83 -25.03
N ASN A 160 -9.46 -16.53 -26.06
CA ASN A 160 -10.77 -15.93 -25.87
C ASN A 160 -11.84 -17.02 -26.03
N GLU A 161 -12.73 -17.12 -25.04
CA GLU A 161 -13.89 -18.00 -25.09
C GLU A 161 -15.13 -17.21 -24.71
N ASN A 162 -16.05 -17.07 -25.66
CA ASN A 162 -17.32 -16.33 -25.48
C ASN A 162 -17.14 -14.87 -25.02
N GLY A 163 -16.08 -14.20 -25.47
CA GLY A 163 -15.76 -12.81 -25.09
C GLY A 163 -14.97 -12.67 -23.80
N GLU A 164 -14.66 -13.77 -23.10
CA GLU A 164 -13.84 -13.77 -21.90
C GLU A 164 -12.44 -14.28 -22.21
N PHE A 165 -11.41 -13.57 -21.72
CA PHE A 165 -10.04 -14.06 -21.76
C PHE A 165 -9.79 -15.08 -20.66
N LYS A 166 -9.33 -16.27 -21.07
CA LYS A 166 -9.00 -17.39 -20.19
C LYS A 166 -7.54 -17.80 -20.36
N VAL A 167 -7.03 -18.49 -19.38
CA VAL A 167 -5.66 -19.01 -19.36
C VAL A 167 -5.72 -20.53 -19.28
N LYS A 168 -4.98 -21.19 -20.16
CA LYS A 168 -4.55 -22.57 -20.00
C LYS A 168 -3.09 -22.53 -19.56
N HIS A 169 -2.81 -23.01 -18.34
CA HIS A 169 -1.49 -22.97 -17.75
C HIS A 169 -1.19 -24.28 -17.04
N SER A 170 -0.12 -24.96 -17.45
CA SER A 170 0.40 -26.13 -16.79
C SER A 170 1.60 -25.75 -15.95
N LEU A 171 1.40 -25.71 -14.63
CA LEU A 171 2.45 -25.42 -13.66
C LEU A 171 3.48 -26.55 -13.64
N LYS A 172 4.73 -26.23 -13.85
CA LYS A 172 5.83 -27.15 -13.54
C LYS A 172 6.17 -27.02 -12.06
N PHE A 173 5.93 -28.08 -11.29
CA PHE A 173 6.40 -28.17 -9.91
C PHE A 173 7.91 -28.29 -9.91
N ASP A 174 8.59 -27.16 -9.77
CA ASP A 174 10.01 -27.09 -9.53
C ASP A 174 10.23 -26.51 -8.12
N THR A 175 10.99 -27.22 -7.30
CA THR A 175 11.36 -26.81 -5.94
C THR A 175 12.44 -25.72 -5.93
N ASN A 176 13.02 -25.41 -7.09
CA ASN A 176 14.04 -24.37 -7.19
C ASN A 176 13.46 -22.97 -7.06
N GLU A 177 14.20 -22.09 -6.43
CA GLU A 177 13.85 -20.67 -6.39
C GLU A 177 13.75 -20.08 -7.80
N ILE A 178 12.70 -19.32 -8.04
CA ILE A 178 12.48 -18.63 -9.31
C ILE A 178 13.58 -17.57 -9.46
N ASN A 179 14.41 -17.70 -10.46
CA ASN A 179 15.31 -16.64 -10.87
C ASN A 179 14.57 -15.71 -11.83
N TYR A 180 14.35 -14.46 -11.38
CA TYR A 180 13.60 -13.48 -12.16
C TYR A 180 14.16 -13.29 -13.57
N GLU A 181 15.48 -13.11 -13.70
CA GLU A 181 16.11 -12.76 -14.97
C GLU A 181 16.00 -13.89 -16.01
N ARG A 182 16.07 -15.13 -15.54
CA ARG A 182 16.03 -16.32 -16.38
C ARG A 182 14.60 -16.84 -16.58
N ASP A 183 13.83 -16.88 -15.50
CA ASP A 183 12.65 -17.74 -15.44
C ASP A 183 11.33 -16.97 -15.59
N PHE A 184 11.31 -15.65 -15.35
CA PHE A 184 10.07 -14.89 -15.41
C PHE A 184 9.62 -14.57 -16.84
N LEU A 185 8.42 -15.01 -17.21
CA LEU A 185 7.76 -14.66 -18.46
C LEU A 185 6.70 -13.59 -18.25
N CYS A 186 5.72 -13.87 -17.42
CA CYS A 186 4.64 -12.94 -17.04
C CYS A 186 4.04 -13.32 -15.69
N GLY A 187 3.15 -12.46 -15.18
CA GLY A 187 2.31 -12.78 -14.02
C GLY A 187 0.87 -12.46 -14.33
N TYR A 188 -0.07 -13.20 -13.78
CA TYR A 188 -1.49 -12.94 -13.97
C TYR A 188 -2.32 -13.14 -12.70
N VAL A 189 -3.49 -12.52 -12.70
CA VAL A 189 -4.54 -12.68 -11.70
C VAL A 189 -5.89 -12.62 -12.38
N TYR A 190 -6.92 -13.14 -11.72
CA TYR A 190 -8.29 -12.86 -12.04
C TYR A 190 -8.86 -11.85 -11.07
N VAL A 191 -9.43 -10.76 -11.59
CA VAL A 191 -10.24 -9.81 -10.82
C VAL A 191 -11.68 -10.27 -10.93
N ILE A 192 -12.34 -10.48 -9.80
CA ILE A 192 -13.70 -10.97 -9.71
C ILE A 192 -14.59 -9.81 -9.24
N TYR A 193 -15.55 -9.44 -10.05
CA TYR A 193 -16.49 -8.35 -9.79
C TYR A 193 -17.72 -8.81 -9.00
N PRO A 194 -18.46 -7.89 -8.35
CA PRO A 194 -19.70 -8.25 -7.64
C PRO A 194 -20.75 -8.94 -8.50
N SER A 195 -20.73 -8.71 -9.81
CA SER A 195 -21.59 -9.40 -10.79
C SER A 195 -21.24 -10.89 -11.00
N GLY A 196 -20.12 -11.36 -10.44
CA GLY A 196 -19.54 -12.66 -10.72
C GLY A 196 -18.67 -12.72 -11.98
N TYR A 197 -18.63 -11.64 -12.76
CA TYR A 197 -17.73 -11.53 -13.92
C TYR A 197 -16.27 -11.65 -13.48
N ARG A 198 -15.48 -12.39 -14.27
CA ARG A 198 -14.04 -12.59 -14.03
C ARG A 198 -13.25 -11.98 -15.15
N GLU A 199 -12.35 -11.08 -14.82
CA GLU A 199 -11.45 -10.44 -15.76
C GLU A 199 -10.01 -10.91 -15.55
N LEU A 200 -9.42 -11.47 -16.61
CA LEU A 200 -8.00 -11.82 -16.61
C LEU A 200 -7.17 -10.53 -16.74
N ARG A 201 -6.27 -10.32 -15.79
CA ARG A 201 -5.27 -9.25 -15.81
C ARG A 201 -3.89 -9.87 -15.89
N LEU A 202 -3.14 -9.47 -16.91
CA LEU A 202 -1.82 -9.99 -17.21
C LEU A 202 -0.79 -8.87 -17.18
N VAL A 203 0.35 -9.14 -16.59
CA VAL A 203 1.50 -8.22 -16.52
C VAL A 203 2.71 -8.92 -17.14
N ASN A 204 3.16 -8.43 -18.28
CA ASN A 204 4.28 -8.99 -18.99
C ASN A 204 5.64 -8.54 -18.42
N ARG A 205 6.72 -9.17 -18.91
CA ARG A 205 8.08 -8.88 -18.47
C ARG A 205 8.46 -7.41 -18.66
N GLN A 206 8.16 -6.82 -19.81
CA GLN A 206 8.49 -5.42 -20.09
C GLN A 206 7.88 -4.46 -19.07
N GLN A 207 6.59 -4.66 -18.76
CA GLN A 207 5.90 -3.85 -17.75
C GLN A 207 6.50 -4.00 -16.35
N MET A 208 7.06 -5.17 -16.03
CA MET A 208 7.74 -5.43 -14.77
C MET A 208 9.12 -4.78 -14.72
N ASP A 209 9.88 -4.89 -15.81
CA ASP A 209 11.20 -4.27 -15.92
C ASP A 209 11.09 -2.74 -15.80
N ASP A 210 10.09 -2.14 -16.43
CA ASP A 210 9.83 -0.71 -16.31
C ASP A 210 9.49 -0.31 -14.86
N ALA A 211 8.63 -1.09 -14.20
CA ALA A 211 8.32 -0.87 -12.80
C ALA A 211 9.54 -1.04 -11.87
N TYR A 212 10.45 -1.96 -12.22
CA TYR A 212 11.69 -2.17 -11.47
C TYR A 212 12.69 -1.03 -11.65
N LYS A 213 12.83 -0.49 -12.87
CA LYS A 213 13.68 0.67 -13.15
C LYS A 213 13.29 1.88 -12.31
N MET A 214 11.99 2.08 -12.09
CA MET A 214 11.45 3.17 -11.28
C MET A 214 11.52 2.93 -9.77
N SER A 215 11.94 1.76 -9.31
CA SER A 215 12.01 1.43 -7.88
C SER A 215 13.30 1.99 -7.27
N SER A 216 13.18 2.75 -6.19
CA SER A 216 14.31 3.29 -5.43
C SER A 216 15.07 2.25 -4.59
N ARG A 217 14.49 1.05 -4.39
CA ARG A 217 15.05 -0.02 -3.53
C ARG A 217 15.47 -1.23 -4.34
N LYS A 218 16.56 -1.12 -5.10
CA LYS A 218 17.03 -2.21 -5.97
C LYS A 218 17.73 -3.36 -5.25
N SER A 219 18.28 -3.15 -4.06
CA SER A 219 19.25 -4.06 -3.44
C SER A 219 18.71 -5.05 -2.41
N ASN A 220 17.54 -4.80 -1.79
CA ASN A 220 17.08 -5.54 -0.62
C ASN A 220 15.71 -6.25 -0.83
N TYR A 221 15.26 -6.40 -2.06
CA TYR A 221 13.95 -6.99 -2.32
C TYR A 221 14.05 -8.45 -2.73
N ASN A 222 13.25 -9.29 -2.08
CA ASN A 222 12.84 -10.53 -2.71
C ASN A 222 12.05 -10.18 -3.98
N LYS A 223 12.70 -10.33 -5.14
CA LYS A 223 12.17 -9.95 -6.45
C LYS A 223 10.79 -10.54 -6.72
N ILE A 224 10.51 -11.74 -6.23
CA ILE A 224 9.24 -12.44 -6.43
C ILE A 224 8.10 -11.82 -5.62
N SER A 225 8.32 -11.48 -4.35
CA SER A 225 7.32 -10.80 -3.53
C SER A 225 6.98 -9.43 -4.11
N MET A 226 7.99 -8.70 -4.59
CA MET A 226 7.79 -7.43 -5.30
C MET A 226 6.99 -7.64 -6.59
N LEU A 227 7.27 -8.70 -7.32
CA LEU A 227 6.59 -9.08 -8.56
C LEU A 227 5.10 -9.32 -8.31
N LYS A 228 4.76 -10.16 -7.34
CA LYS A 228 3.37 -10.41 -6.93
C LYS A 228 2.65 -9.11 -6.56
N SER A 229 3.28 -8.27 -5.73
CA SER A 229 2.72 -6.95 -5.37
C SER A 229 2.51 -6.04 -6.58
N LYS A 230 3.41 -6.04 -7.56
CA LYS A 230 3.27 -5.25 -8.80
C LYS A 230 2.18 -5.77 -9.71
N VAL A 231 2.03 -7.10 -9.84
CA VAL A 231 0.92 -7.70 -10.60
C VAL A 231 -0.42 -7.26 -10.03
N VAL A 232 -0.61 -7.36 -8.71
CA VAL A 232 -1.82 -6.89 -8.03
C VAL A 232 -2.08 -5.40 -8.28
N LYS A 233 -1.09 -4.55 -8.00
CA LYS A 233 -1.23 -3.10 -8.18
C LYS A 233 -1.52 -2.71 -9.64
N ARG A 234 -0.95 -3.43 -10.60
CA ARG A 234 -1.24 -3.21 -12.02
C ARG A 234 -2.63 -3.72 -12.40
N ALA A 235 -3.02 -4.88 -11.92
CA ALA A 235 -4.34 -5.45 -12.16
C ALA A 235 -5.45 -4.51 -11.69
N LEU A 236 -5.28 -3.88 -10.52
CA LEU A 236 -6.25 -2.96 -9.93
C LEU A 236 -6.05 -1.49 -10.33
N ARG A 237 -5.12 -1.18 -11.23
CA ARG A 237 -4.79 0.20 -11.61
C ARG A 237 -5.96 0.93 -12.29
N PHE A 238 -6.78 0.23 -13.06
CA PHE A 238 -7.95 0.80 -13.71
C PHE A 238 -9.08 1.08 -12.71
N ASP A 239 -9.14 0.32 -11.63
CA ASP A 239 -10.14 0.49 -10.57
C ASP A 239 -9.70 1.57 -9.56
N ARG A 240 -8.43 1.97 -9.60
CA ARG A 240 -7.85 2.99 -8.71
C ARG A 240 -8.57 4.34 -8.81
N LYS A 241 -8.98 4.74 -10.02
CA LYS A 241 -9.69 6.01 -10.22
C LYS A 241 -11.03 5.99 -9.50
N THR A 242 -11.81 4.94 -9.69
CA THR A 242 -13.11 4.74 -9.03
C THR A 242 -12.97 4.61 -7.52
N THR A 243 -11.96 3.88 -7.05
CA THR A 243 -11.68 3.70 -5.62
C THR A 243 -11.25 5.01 -4.96
N ILE A 244 -10.38 5.79 -5.62
CA ILE A 244 -9.93 7.09 -5.13
C ILE A 244 -11.08 8.11 -5.19
N GLU A 245 -11.86 8.14 -6.27
CA GLU A 245 -13.01 9.03 -6.40
C GLU A 245 -14.10 8.73 -5.37
N SER A 246 -14.35 7.44 -5.06
CA SER A 246 -15.28 7.06 -3.98
C SER A 246 -14.75 7.47 -2.61
N MET A 247 -13.44 7.35 -2.37
CA MET A 247 -12.79 7.82 -1.15
C MET A 247 -12.82 9.34 -1.04
N VAL A 248 -12.54 10.06 -2.13
CA VAL A 248 -12.59 11.53 -2.19
C VAL A 248 -14.02 12.03 -1.94
N LYS A 249 -15.05 11.41 -2.54
CA LYS A 249 -16.45 11.75 -2.26
C LYS A 249 -16.86 11.53 -0.80
N THR A 250 -16.29 10.51 -0.16
CA THR A 250 -16.51 10.28 1.30
C THR A 250 -15.75 11.30 2.15
N MET A 251 -14.77 11.99 1.56
CA MET A 251 -13.86 12.93 2.22
C MET A 251 -14.06 14.40 1.76
N GLU A 252 -15.20 14.74 1.13
CA GLU A 252 -15.54 16.12 0.77
C GLU A 252 -15.57 17.00 2.02
N GLY A 253 -14.45 17.64 2.29
CA GLY A 253 -14.19 18.51 3.44
C GLY A 253 -12.73 18.52 3.88
N VAL A 254 -11.93 17.55 3.50
CA VAL A 254 -10.51 17.48 3.89
C VAL A 254 -9.63 17.63 2.64
N LYS A 255 -8.91 18.74 2.53
CA LYS A 255 -7.87 18.91 1.51
C LYS A 255 -6.72 17.95 1.80
N ILE A 256 -6.73 16.78 1.15
CA ILE A 256 -5.58 15.91 1.12
C ILE A 256 -4.56 16.56 0.20
N HIS A 257 -3.39 16.87 0.74
CA HIS A 257 -2.25 17.22 -0.08
C HIS A 257 -1.81 15.96 -0.81
N ASN A 258 -2.28 15.81 -2.06
CA ASN A 258 -1.79 14.76 -2.95
C ASN A 258 -0.27 14.94 -3.08
N PRO A 259 0.55 13.93 -2.78
CA PRO A 259 1.90 13.92 -3.32
C PRO A 259 1.75 14.02 -4.83
N LYS A 260 2.40 15.03 -5.41
CA LYS A 260 2.32 15.40 -6.82
C LYS A 260 2.29 14.16 -7.73
N ASP A 261 1.47 14.24 -8.77
CA ASP A 261 1.25 13.27 -9.86
C ASP A 261 2.52 12.88 -10.67
N ASP A 262 3.71 13.00 -10.12
CA ASP A 262 4.99 12.73 -10.77
C ASP A 262 5.24 11.24 -11.07
N ASP A 263 4.34 10.35 -10.60
CA ASP A 263 4.41 8.90 -10.88
C ASP A 263 3.42 8.42 -11.97
N ILE A 264 2.70 9.33 -12.67
CA ILE A 264 1.83 8.97 -13.80
C ILE A 264 2.62 9.18 -15.08
N PRO A 265 2.94 8.14 -15.87
CA PRO A 265 3.53 8.30 -17.18
C PRO A 265 2.60 9.14 -18.06
N GLU A 266 3.17 10.06 -18.82
CA GLU A 266 2.53 11.03 -19.72
C GLU A 266 1.52 10.45 -20.75
N ILE A 267 1.50 9.12 -20.88
CA ILE A 267 0.61 8.35 -21.78
C ILE A 267 -0.87 8.44 -21.35
N ALA A 268 -1.17 8.77 -20.11
CA ALA A 268 -2.56 8.89 -19.64
C ALA A 268 -3.21 10.25 -19.92
N ARG A 269 -2.46 11.23 -20.43
CA ARG A 269 -2.95 12.59 -20.71
C ARG A 269 -3.46 12.82 -22.15
N LYS A 270 -3.41 11.81 -23.02
CA LYS A 270 -3.81 11.93 -24.43
C LYS A 270 -5.00 11.06 -24.83
N VAL A 271 -6.02 10.98 -23.98
CA VAL A 271 -7.33 10.47 -24.38
C VAL A 271 -8.36 11.45 -23.82
N GLU A 272 -8.48 12.58 -24.47
CA GLU A 272 -9.70 13.36 -24.63
C GLU A 272 -10.16 13.27 -26.08
#